data_eeb1087971a986a1b0c183b0143a0e07
#
_entry.id   eeb1087971a986a1b0c183b0143a0e07
#
_cell.length_a   1.000
_cell.length_b   1.000
_cell.length_c   1.000
_cell.angle_alpha   90.00
_cell.angle_beta   90.00
_cell.angle_gamma   90.00
#
_symmetry.space_group_name_H-M   'P 1'
#
loop_
_entity.id
_entity.type
_entity.pdbx_description
1 polymer ?
#
loop_
_entity_poly.entity_id
_entity_poly.type
_entity_poly.pdbx_seq_one_letter_code
_entity_poly.pdbx_strand_id
1 'polypeptide(L)'
;MTLNLKNLLNPKVKMSKMGEFQELQPIEGLQISAVSADLYSDGRDDLTLFFFDEGANFAAVYTNSKVTSASINWNLKIKRHFVKALMVNTKNANTFTGKQGFQGLKKLSQSLSKCLTLKLAQAPQGVRDIVDPREIIFASTGVIGDVFPTEKIKERIPYLVKNLKDNQNKYVWFKAASSILTTDTRPKLAFEEC
;
A
#
# COMPACT_ATOMS: atom_id res chain seq x y z
N MET A 1 11.99 22.64 -15.64
CA MET A 1 12.31 22.76 -14.20
C MET A 1 12.65 21.36 -13.71
N THR A 2 13.93 21.04 -13.62
CA THR A 2 14.40 19.71 -13.19
C THR A 2 14.10 19.58 -11.70
N LEU A 3 13.12 18.77 -11.34
CA LEU A 3 12.80 18.45 -9.95
C LEU A 3 14.02 17.75 -9.32
N ASN A 4 14.65 18.44 -8.39
CA ASN A 4 15.78 17.88 -7.66
C ASN A 4 15.25 16.88 -6.63
N LEU A 5 15.17 15.60 -7.01
CA LEU A 5 14.69 14.49 -6.19
C LEU A 5 15.41 14.34 -4.84
N LYS A 6 16.63 14.92 -4.71
CA LYS A 6 17.38 14.90 -3.45
C LYS A 6 16.67 15.61 -2.30
N ASN A 7 15.82 16.60 -2.59
CA ASN A 7 15.11 17.38 -1.57
C ASN A 7 13.79 16.75 -1.13
N LEU A 8 13.33 15.71 -1.84
CA LEU A 8 12.06 15.00 -1.57
C LEU A 8 12.27 13.67 -0.85
N LEU A 9 13.53 13.23 -0.75
CA LEU A 9 13.89 11.97 -0.14
C LEU A 9 14.32 12.17 1.30
N ASN A 10 13.94 11.25 2.17
CA ASN A 10 14.58 11.11 3.46
C ASN A 10 16.12 11.09 3.24
N PRO A 11 16.91 11.99 3.87
CA PRO A 11 18.35 12.07 3.66
C PRO A 11 19.10 10.76 3.95
N LYS A 12 18.45 9.81 4.62
CA LYS A 12 18.98 8.45 4.84
C LYS A 12 18.84 7.52 3.64
N VAL A 13 18.01 7.86 2.63
CA VAL A 13 17.83 7.04 1.44
C VAL A 13 18.95 7.33 0.44
N LYS A 14 19.91 6.41 0.32
CA LYS A 14 20.97 6.52 -0.68
C LYS A 14 20.42 6.15 -2.05
N MET A 15 20.51 7.05 -3.02
CA MET A 15 20.21 6.74 -4.42
C MET A 15 21.05 5.57 -4.94
N SER A 16 20.47 4.73 -5.77
CA SER A 16 21.20 3.62 -6.40
C SER A 16 22.33 4.15 -7.28
N LYS A 17 23.44 3.42 -7.31
CA LYS A 17 24.53 3.66 -8.30
C LYS A 17 24.18 3.13 -9.69
N MET A 18 23.07 2.41 -9.84
CA MET A 18 22.65 1.75 -11.09
C MET A 18 21.77 2.67 -11.95
N GLY A 19 22.28 3.87 -12.25
CA GLY A 19 21.65 4.75 -13.20
C GLY A 19 20.35 5.44 -12.71
N GLU A 20 19.65 6.11 -13.63
CA GLU A 20 18.35 6.72 -13.37
C GLU A 20 17.26 5.64 -13.30
N PHE A 21 16.22 5.86 -12.47
CA PHE A 21 15.05 5.02 -12.49
C PHE A 21 14.39 5.07 -13.87
N GLN A 22 14.05 3.90 -14.41
CA GLN A 22 13.28 3.80 -15.64
C GLN A 22 11.94 4.53 -15.47
N GLU A 23 11.45 5.14 -16.53
CA GLU A 23 10.10 5.67 -16.57
C GLU A 23 9.15 4.48 -16.69
N LEU A 24 8.28 4.33 -15.68
CA LEU A 24 7.30 3.25 -15.66
C LEU A 24 6.09 3.70 -16.49
N GLN A 25 5.60 2.83 -17.36
CA GLN A 25 4.37 3.08 -18.09
C GLN A 25 3.16 3.07 -17.14
N PRO A 26 2.17 3.94 -17.34
CA PRO A 26 0.95 3.91 -16.57
C PRO A 26 0.19 2.60 -16.76
N ILE A 27 -0.34 2.07 -15.67
CA ILE A 27 -1.25 0.91 -15.68
C ILE A 27 -2.67 1.46 -15.62
N GLU A 28 -3.47 1.15 -16.66
CA GLU A 28 -4.85 1.62 -16.75
C GLU A 28 -5.68 1.15 -15.54
N GLY A 29 -6.54 2.03 -15.02
CA GLY A 29 -7.39 1.74 -13.86
C GLY A 29 -6.67 1.69 -12.51
N LEU A 30 -5.34 1.87 -12.47
CA LEU A 30 -4.57 1.89 -11.22
C LEU A 30 -4.39 3.32 -10.70
N GLN A 31 -4.72 3.53 -9.44
CA GLN A 31 -4.42 4.74 -8.68
C GLN A 31 -3.48 4.41 -7.52
N ILE A 32 -2.52 5.28 -7.25
CA ILE A 32 -1.49 5.06 -6.23
C ILE A 32 -1.45 6.22 -5.24
N SER A 33 -1.32 5.90 -3.96
CA SER A 33 -1.11 6.88 -2.90
C SER A 33 -0.07 6.35 -1.90
N ALA A 34 0.79 7.24 -1.40
CA ALA A 34 1.66 6.96 -0.28
C ALA A 34 1.64 8.15 0.68
N VAL A 35 1.48 7.86 1.98
CA VAL A 35 1.36 8.88 3.04
C VAL A 35 2.02 8.39 4.33
N SER A 36 2.33 9.32 5.23
CA SER A 36 2.72 8.99 6.60
C SER A 36 1.50 8.74 7.47
N ALA A 37 1.52 7.64 8.23
CA ALA A 37 0.64 7.38 9.36
C ALA A 37 1.37 7.59 10.71
N ASP A 38 2.48 8.31 10.67
CA ASP A 38 3.33 8.59 11.84
C ASP A 38 3.77 7.31 12.58
N LEU A 39 4.01 6.23 11.80
CA LEU A 39 4.56 4.98 12.35
C LEU A 39 6.04 5.14 12.64
N TYR A 40 6.73 6.01 11.87
CA TYR A 40 8.10 6.44 12.12
C TYR A 40 8.13 7.87 12.63
N SER A 41 9.07 8.17 13.51
CA SER A 41 9.25 9.50 14.10
C SER A 41 9.86 10.55 13.15
N ASP A 42 10.38 10.13 12.00
CA ASP A 42 10.99 11.01 11.00
C ASP A 42 10.00 11.54 9.96
N GLY A 43 8.70 11.21 10.10
CA GLY A 43 7.61 11.72 9.25
C GLY A 43 7.61 11.18 7.83
N ARG A 44 8.44 10.15 7.52
CA ARG A 44 8.44 9.52 6.19
C ARG A 44 7.11 8.82 5.91
N ASP A 45 6.80 8.65 4.62
CA ASP A 45 5.67 7.84 4.23
C ASP A 45 5.87 6.38 4.68
N ASP A 46 4.83 5.76 5.20
CA ASP A 46 4.84 4.41 5.78
C ASP A 46 3.57 3.61 5.49
N LEU A 47 2.65 4.23 4.76
CA LEU A 47 1.46 3.60 4.19
C LEU A 47 1.40 3.84 2.69
N THR A 48 1.16 2.76 1.93
CA THR A 48 0.91 2.81 0.48
C THR A 48 -0.40 2.14 0.16
N LEU A 49 -1.13 2.71 -0.78
CA LEU A 49 -2.37 2.16 -1.32
C LEU A 49 -2.27 2.09 -2.85
N PHE A 50 -2.49 0.91 -3.39
CA PHE A 50 -2.76 0.65 -4.79
C PHE A 50 -4.25 0.35 -4.90
N PHE A 51 -4.96 1.14 -5.69
CA PHE A 51 -6.41 1.02 -5.89
C PHE A 51 -6.71 0.84 -7.36
N PHE A 52 -7.42 -0.22 -7.69
CA PHE A 52 -7.91 -0.57 -9.01
C PHE A 52 -9.40 -0.24 -9.05
N ASP A 53 -9.79 0.80 -9.75
CA ASP A 53 -11.18 1.30 -9.76
C ASP A 53 -12.17 0.28 -10.33
N GLU A 54 -11.78 -0.42 -11.40
CA GLU A 54 -12.55 -1.55 -11.95
C GLU A 54 -12.21 -2.89 -11.29
N GLY A 55 -11.15 -2.92 -10.47
CA GLY A 55 -10.60 -4.11 -9.86
C GLY A 55 -9.59 -4.81 -10.77
N ALA A 56 -8.88 -5.78 -10.20
CA ALA A 56 -7.86 -6.55 -10.89
C ALA A 56 -7.89 -8.02 -10.51
N ASN A 57 -7.60 -8.89 -11.46
CA ASN A 57 -7.30 -10.28 -11.16
C ASN A 57 -5.94 -10.38 -10.48
N PHE A 58 -5.80 -11.25 -9.48
CA PHE A 58 -4.53 -11.49 -8.83
C PHE A 58 -4.22 -12.97 -8.66
N ALA A 59 -2.94 -13.29 -8.65
CA ALA A 59 -2.43 -14.58 -8.22
C ALA A 59 -1.36 -14.35 -7.15
N ALA A 60 -1.28 -15.23 -6.17
CA ALA A 60 -0.32 -15.11 -5.08
C ALA A 60 0.23 -16.46 -4.67
N VAL A 61 1.50 -16.45 -4.30
CA VAL A 61 2.18 -17.55 -3.63
C VAL A 61 2.57 -17.08 -2.24
N TYR A 62 2.45 -17.97 -1.27
CA TYR A 62 2.72 -17.65 0.14
C TYR A 62 3.76 -18.59 0.72
N THR A 63 4.34 -18.19 1.82
CA THR A 63 5.33 -19.00 2.54
C THR A 63 4.72 -20.31 3.07
N ASN A 64 5.55 -21.35 3.12
CA ASN A 64 5.25 -22.62 3.79
C ASN A 64 5.57 -22.59 5.31
N SER A 65 5.99 -21.43 5.84
CA SER A 65 6.24 -21.26 7.27
C SER A 65 4.99 -21.57 8.09
N LYS A 66 5.17 -22.28 9.20
CA LYS A 66 4.09 -22.52 10.20
C LYS A 66 3.67 -21.24 10.92
N VAL A 67 4.53 -20.23 10.88
CA VAL A 67 4.27 -18.91 11.47
C VAL A 67 4.07 -17.91 10.36
N THR A 68 2.83 -17.51 10.16
CA THR A 68 2.42 -16.55 9.12
C THR A 68 1.98 -15.22 9.76
N SER A 69 2.16 -14.13 9.03
CA SER A 69 1.65 -12.82 9.45
C SER A 69 0.12 -12.77 9.38
N ALA A 70 -0.48 -11.85 10.13
CA ALA A 70 -1.92 -11.63 10.05
C ALA A 70 -2.34 -11.19 8.62
N SER A 71 -1.48 -10.48 7.88
CA SER A 71 -1.72 -10.09 6.49
C SER A 71 -1.83 -11.30 5.56
N ILE A 72 -0.92 -12.28 5.67
CA ILE A 72 -1.02 -13.54 4.93
C ILE A 72 -2.31 -14.29 5.30
N ASN A 73 -2.60 -14.40 6.60
CA ASN A 73 -3.82 -15.08 7.08
C ASN A 73 -5.11 -14.40 6.61
N TRP A 74 -5.09 -13.08 6.43
CA TRP A 74 -6.19 -12.34 5.83
C TRP A 74 -6.33 -12.67 4.35
N ASN A 75 -5.25 -12.55 3.58
CA ASN A 75 -5.24 -12.75 2.14
C ASN A 75 -5.64 -14.18 1.75
N LEU A 76 -5.23 -15.20 2.51
CA LEU A 76 -5.62 -16.60 2.31
C LEU A 76 -7.12 -16.86 2.46
N LYS A 77 -7.87 -15.96 3.13
CA LYS A 77 -9.33 -16.06 3.26
C LYS A 77 -10.08 -15.45 2.06
N ILE A 78 -9.39 -14.75 1.18
CA ILE A 78 -9.98 -14.20 -0.02
C ILE A 78 -10.05 -15.31 -1.07
N LYS A 79 -11.27 -15.81 -1.29
CA LYS A 79 -11.52 -16.94 -2.21
C LYS A 79 -11.62 -16.51 -3.68
N ARG A 80 -11.88 -15.23 -3.93
CA ARG A 80 -11.97 -14.67 -5.28
C ARG A 80 -10.57 -14.22 -5.71
N HIS A 81 -10.15 -14.60 -6.91
CA HIS A 81 -8.91 -14.10 -7.52
C HIS A 81 -9.09 -12.68 -8.09
N PHE A 82 -9.82 -11.84 -7.37
CA PHE A 82 -10.19 -10.50 -7.77
C PHE A 82 -10.06 -9.56 -6.57
N VAL A 83 -9.41 -8.43 -6.77
CA VAL A 83 -9.17 -7.41 -5.74
C VAL A 83 -9.40 -6.02 -6.28
N LYS A 84 -9.80 -5.11 -5.40
CA LYS A 84 -9.90 -3.67 -5.70
C LYS A 84 -8.78 -2.86 -5.05
N ALA A 85 -8.15 -3.37 -4.00
CA ALA A 85 -7.07 -2.63 -3.37
C ALA A 85 -6.01 -3.53 -2.73
N LEU A 86 -4.77 -3.04 -2.76
CA LEU A 86 -3.66 -3.52 -1.94
C LEU A 86 -3.20 -2.36 -1.04
N MET A 87 -3.27 -2.56 0.28
CA MET A 87 -2.69 -1.65 1.25
C MET A 87 -1.43 -2.25 1.87
N VAL A 88 -0.35 -1.48 1.85
CA VAL A 88 0.95 -1.86 2.41
C VAL A 88 1.29 -0.95 3.56
N ASN A 89 1.67 -1.51 4.71
CA ASN A 89 2.27 -0.74 5.82
C ASN A 89 3.69 -1.19 6.09
N THR A 90 4.52 -0.25 6.53
CA THR A 90 5.86 -0.52 7.05
C THR A 90 5.93 -0.36 8.57
N LYS A 91 7.12 -0.46 9.14
CA LYS A 91 7.41 -0.42 10.56
C LYS A 91 7.00 -1.67 11.34
N ASN A 92 5.87 -2.30 11.02
CA ASN A 92 5.31 -3.45 11.74
C ASN A 92 4.94 -4.56 10.74
N ALA A 93 5.47 -5.76 10.91
CA ALA A 93 5.25 -6.92 10.03
C ALA A 93 3.89 -7.60 10.27
N ASN A 94 3.16 -7.19 11.30
CA ASN A 94 1.92 -7.82 11.74
C ASN A 94 2.04 -9.34 11.95
N THR A 95 3.20 -9.77 12.47
CA THR A 95 3.56 -11.16 12.74
C THR A 95 3.72 -11.33 14.25
N PHE A 96 3.27 -12.46 14.80
CA PHE A 96 3.15 -12.72 16.26
C PHE A 96 2.22 -11.74 17.00
N THR A 97 1.28 -11.14 16.30
CA THR A 97 0.28 -10.20 16.83
C THR A 97 -1.01 -10.90 17.27
N GLY A 98 -1.09 -12.21 17.06
CA GLY A 98 -2.24 -13.04 17.47
C GLY A 98 -3.57 -12.59 16.84
N LYS A 99 -4.64 -12.74 17.61
CA LYS A 99 -6.00 -12.35 17.17
C LYS A 99 -6.12 -10.83 16.96
N GLN A 100 -5.35 -10.04 17.70
CA GLN A 100 -5.42 -8.57 17.64
C GLN A 100 -4.97 -8.04 16.26
N GLY A 101 -3.87 -8.56 15.71
CA GLY A 101 -3.40 -8.17 14.38
C GLY A 101 -4.42 -8.47 13.28
N PHE A 102 -5.05 -9.65 13.32
CA PHE A 102 -6.10 -10.01 12.36
C PHE A 102 -7.37 -9.15 12.50
N GLN A 103 -7.80 -8.88 13.74
CA GLN A 103 -8.94 -7.99 13.99
C GLN A 103 -8.64 -6.54 13.55
N GLY A 104 -7.38 -6.11 13.71
CA GLY A 104 -6.91 -4.84 13.18
C GLY A 104 -7.12 -4.75 11.65
N LEU A 105 -6.67 -5.74 10.89
CA LEU A 105 -6.89 -5.79 9.44
C LEU A 105 -8.38 -5.77 9.06
N LYS A 106 -9.22 -6.48 9.82
CA LYS A 106 -10.67 -6.44 9.61
C LYS A 106 -11.24 -5.02 9.78
N LYS A 107 -10.82 -4.29 10.82
CA LYS A 107 -11.24 -2.90 11.03
C LYS A 107 -10.73 -1.99 9.89
N LEU A 108 -9.46 -2.17 9.48
CA LEU A 108 -8.88 -1.40 8.39
C LEU A 108 -9.58 -1.67 7.05
N SER A 109 -9.88 -2.93 6.73
CA SER A 109 -10.60 -3.28 5.49
C SER A 109 -11.98 -2.64 5.43
N GLN A 110 -12.72 -2.63 6.55
CA GLN A 110 -14.02 -1.98 6.64
C GLN A 110 -13.94 -0.45 6.46
N SER A 111 -12.94 0.17 7.09
CA SER A 111 -12.72 1.61 6.97
C SER A 111 -12.31 1.99 5.54
N LEU A 112 -11.38 1.25 4.95
CA LEU A 112 -10.89 1.49 3.60
C LEU A 112 -11.98 1.25 2.56
N SER A 113 -12.71 0.15 2.67
CA SER A 113 -13.88 -0.16 1.83
C SER A 113 -14.88 1.01 1.80
N LYS A 114 -15.25 1.54 2.97
CA LYS A 114 -16.16 2.69 3.07
C LYS A 114 -15.61 3.93 2.35
N CYS A 115 -14.33 4.26 2.57
CA CYS A 115 -13.72 5.43 1.95
C CYS A 115 -13.59 5.28 0.43
N LEU A 116 -13.22 4.09 -0.07
CA LEU A 116 -13.12 3.82 -1.51
C LEU A 116 -14.49 3.82 -2.19
N THR A 117 -15.51 3.23 -1.57
CA THR A 117 -16.91 3.28 -2.06
C THR A 117 -17.38 4.73 -2.20
N LEU A 118 -17.12 5.58 -1.20
CA LEU A 118 -17.46 7.01 -1.28
C LEU A 118 -16.70 7.73 -2.39
N LYS A 119 -15.42 7.39 -2.60
CA LYS A 119 -14.62 7.95 -3.70
C LYS A 119 -15.22 7.57 -5.07
N LEU A 120 -15.59 6.30 -5.28
CA LEU A 120 -16.21 5.85 -6.53
C LEU A 120 -17.57 6.53 -6.77
N ALA A 121 -18.38 6.70 -5.74
CA ALA A 121 -19.66 7.40 -5.84
C ALA A 121 -19.53 8.89 -6.23
N GLN A 122 -18.38 9.51 -5.98
CA GLN A 122 -18.07 10.90 -6.32
C GLN A 122 -17.45 11.05 -7.72
N ALA A 123 -17.11 9.94 -8.38
CA ALA A 123 -16.55 9.99 -9.73
C ALA A 123 -17.60 10.52 -10.73
N PRO A 124 -17.18 11.28 -11.78
CA PRO A 124 -18.10 11.90 -12.75
C PRO A 124 -19.04 10.92 -13.44
N GLN A 125 -18.63 9.67 -13.56
CA GLN A 125 -19.41 8.59 -14.19
C GLN A 125 -20.37 7.89 -13.23
N GLY A 126 -20.38 8.28 -11.96
CA GLY A 126 -21.38 7.83 -10.97
C GLY A 126 -21.45 6.30 -10.77
N VAL A 127 -20.31 5.61 -10.86
CA VAL A 127 -20.27 4.16 -10.68
C VAL A 127 -20.68 3.86 -9.23
N ARG A 128 -21.89 3.31 -9.05
CA ARG A 128 -22.39 2.85 -7.75
C ARG A 128 -21.78 1.49 -7.40
N ASP A 129 -20.47 1.40 -7.43
CA ASP A 129 -19.78 0.17 -7.12
C ASP A 129 -19.34 0.18 -5.64
N ILE A 130 -19.73 -0.86 -4.94
CA ILE A 130 -19.41 -1.03 -3.52
C ILE A 130 -18.12 -1.86 -3.43
N VAL A 131 -17.10 -1.30 -2.83
CA VAL A 131 -15.88 -2.05 -2.54
C VAL A 131 -16.12 -2.98 -1.36
N ASP A 132 -16.13 -4.29 -1.59
CA ASP A 132 -16.25 -5.27 -0.49
C ASP A 132 -14.93 -5.28 0.32
N PRO A 133 -14.96 -5.27 1.66
CA PRO A 133 -13.77 -5.45 2.49
C PRO A 133 -12.94 -6.70 2.12
N ARG A 134 -13.54 -7.72 1.51
CA ARG A 134 -12.87 -8.94 1.03
C ARG A 134 -12.17 -8.77 -0.33
N GLU A 135 -12.31 -7.63 -0.96
CA GLU A 135 -11.57 -7.24 -2.18
C GLU A 135 -10.32 -6.41 -1.86
N ILE A 136 -9.98 -6.32 -0.57
CA ILE A 136 -8.82 -5.60 -0.09
C ILE A 136 -7.81 -6.58 0.47
N ILE A 137 -6.61 -6.61 -0.12
CA ILE A 137 -5.47 -7.38 0.36
C ILE A 137 -4.48 -6.49 1.11
N PHE A 138 -3.69 -7.11 1.98
CA PHE A 138 -2.72 -6.42 2.81
C PHE A 138 -1.33 -7.01 2.66
N ALA A 139 -0.33 -6.13 2.73
CA ALA A 139 1.06 -6.49 2.94
C ALA A 139 1.64 -5.67 4.10
N SER A 140 2.46 -6.29 4.92
CA SER A 140 3.06 -5.65 6.08
C SER A 140 4.53 -6.03 6.18
N THR A 141 5.39 -5.06 6.45
CA THR A 141 6.82 -5.29 6.63
C THR A 141 7.36 -4.47 7.80
N GLY A 142 8.33 -5.00 8.54
CA GLY A 142 8.97 -4.32 9.67
C GLY A 142 9.19 -5.24 10.87
N VAL A 143 9.03 -4.69 12.07
CA VAL A 143 9.28 -5.38 13.34
C VAL A 143 8.24 -6.48 13.57
N ILE A 144 8.71 -7.61 14.04
CA ILE A 144 7.91 -8.77 14.42
C ILE A 144 7.61 -8.70 15.92
N GLY A 145 6.36 -9.04 16.31
CA GLY A 145 5.96 -9.13 17.73
C GLY A 145 5.44 -7.83 18.33
N ASP A 146 5.64 -6.70 17.70
CA ASP A 146 5.07 -5.42 18.16
C ASP A 146 3.56 -5.36 17.94
N VAL A 147 2.86 -4.62 18.79
CA VAL A 147 1.43 -4.38 18.67
C VAL A 147 1.14 -3.68 17.33
N PHE A 148 0.19 -4.25 16.57
CA PHE A 148 -0.17 -3.68 15.27
C PHE A 148 -0.89 -2.33 15.45
N PRO A 149 -0.40 -1.24 14.83
CA PRO A 149 -0.86 0.13 15.10
C PRO A 149 -2.18 0.46 14.38
N THR A 150 -3.22 -0.33 14.62
CA THR A 150 -4.50 -0.29 13.90
C THR A 150 -5.13 1.09 13.89
N GLU A 151 -5.22 1.78 15.03
CA GLU A 151 -5.95 3.04 15.12
C GLU A 151 -5.19 4.17 14.40
N LYS A 152 -3.86 4.24 14.53
CA LYS A 152 -3.04 5.20 13.76
C LYS A 152 -3.25 5.05 12.24
N ILE A 153 -3.19 3.82 11.75
CA ILE A 153 -3.40 3.53 10.34
C ILE A 153 -4.83 3.92 9.92
N LYS A 154 -5.83 3.54 10.72
CA LYS A 154 -7.24 3.82 10.45
C LYS A 154 -7.53 5.31 10.32
N GLU A 155 -6.97 6.12 11.19
CA GLU A 155 -7.12 7.59 11.17
C GLU A 155 -6.58 8.21 9.88
N ARG A 156 -5.57 7.59 9.26
CA ARG A 156 -4.95 8.06 8.01
C ARG A 156 -5.64 7.57 6.74
N ILE A 157 -6.52 6.58 6.80
CA ILE A 157 -7.23 6.03 5.63
C ILE A 157 -7.95 7.10 4.81
N PRO A 158 -8.73 8.04 5.37
CA PRO A 158 -9.39 9.06 4.57
C PRO A 158 -8.40 9.93 3.79
N TYR A 159 -7.28 10.29 4.42
CA TYR A 159 -6.22 11.06 3.77
C TYR A 159 -5.48 10.25 2.70
N LEU A 160 -5.21 8.98 2.96
CA LEU A 160 -4.62 8.04 1.99
C LEU A 160 -5.48 7.92 0.73
N VAL A 161 -6.80 7.74 0.88
CA VAL A 161 -7.76 7.65 -0.24
C VAL A 161 -7.89 8.98 -0.99
N LYS A 162 -7.91 10.12 -0.28
CA LYS A 162 -7.96 11.45 -0.89
C LYS A 162 -6.73 11.74 -1.78
N ASN A 163 -5.59 11.17 -1.44
CA ASN A 163 -4.33 11.39 -2.16
C ASN A 163 -4.05 10.37 -3.28
N LEU A 164 -5.01 9.50 -3.61
CA LEU A 164 -4.90 8.60 -4.76
C LEU A 164 -4.69 9.40 -6.05
N LYS A 165 -3.68 9.01 -6.84
CA LYS A 165 -3.28 9.62 -8.11
C LYS A 165 -3.40 8.60 -9.22
N ASP A 166 -4.12 8.95 -10.26
CA ASP A 166 -4.19 8.26 -11.55
C ASP A 166 -2.98 8.58 -12.44
N ASN A 167 -2.39 9.77 -12.27
CA ASN A 167 -1.13 10.12 -12.92
C ASN A 167 0.04 9.39 -12.26
N GLN A 168 0.39 8.22 -12.81
CA GLN A 168 1.42 7.30 -12.33
C GLN A 168 2.80 7.69 -12.86
N ASN A 169 3.18 8.95 -12.74
CA ASN A 169 4.51 9.40 -13.14
C ASN A 169 5.62 8.79 -12.26
N LYS A 170 6.85 8.94 -12.70
CA LYS A 170 8.07 8.46 -12.00
C LYS A 170 8.11 8.83 -10.51
N TYR A 171 7.60 10.00 -10.15
CA TYR A 171 7.55 10.47 -8.76
C TYR A 171 6.57 9.66 -7.91
N VAL A 172 5.38 9.36 -8.42
CA VAL A 172 4.35 8.58 -7.71
C VAL A 172 4.86 7.17 -7.43
N TRP A 173 5.44 6.50 -8.42
CA TRP A 173 6.04 5.18 -8.27
C TRP A 173 7.21 5.18 -7.29
N PHE A 174 8.10 6.18 -7.41
CA PHE A 174 9.23 6.33 -6.50
C PHE A 174 8.78 6.54 -5.06
N LYS A 175 7.75 7.36 -4.85
CA LYS A 175 7.16 7.60 -3.53
C LYS A 175 6.57 6.31 -2.94
N ALA A 176 5.84 5.54 -3.73
CA ALA A 176 5.30 4.25 -3.33
C ALA A 176 6.44 3.26 -2.97
N ALA A 177 7.44 3.12 -3.82
CA ALA A 177 8.59 2.24 -3.55
C ALA A 177 9.40 2.66 -2.31
N SER A 178 9.49 3.97 -2.04
CA SER A 178 10.18 4.50 -0.87
C SER A 178 9.40 4.26 0.42
N SER A 179 8.08 4.35 0.38
CA SER A 179 7.23 4.18 1.55
C SER A 179 7.18 2.74 2.08
N ILE A 180 7.51 1.76 1.23
CA ILE A 180 7.56 0.34 1.63
C ILE A 180 8.94 -0.12 2.14
N LEU A 181 9.92 0.79 2.21
CA LEU A 181 11.27 0.49 2.71
C LEU A 181 11.27 0.30 4.24
N THR A 182 12.02 -0.70 4.70
CA THR A 182 12.34 -0.91 6.11
C THR A 182 13.85 -0.91 6.34
N THR A 183 14.49 -2.05 6.17
CA THR A 183 15.95 -2.24 6.29
C THR A 183 16.66 -1.95 4.97
N ASP A 184 15.98 -2.06 3.85
CA ASP A 184 16.52 -1.63 2.56
C ASP A 184 16.79 -0.13 2.56
N THR A 185 17.95 0.27 2.03
CA THR A 185 18.38 1.67 1.99
C THR A 185 18.06 2.34 0.66
N ARG A 186 17.50 1.60 -0.31
CA ARG A 186 17.24 2.07 -1.68
C ARG A 186 15.93 1.52 -2.21
N PRO A 187 15.07 2.37 -2.80
CA PRO A 187 13.90 1.92 -3.53
C PRO A 187 14.33 1.15 -4.80
N LYS A 188 13.57 0.12 -5.14
CA LYS A 188 13.80 -0.72 -6.31
C LYS A 188 12.54 -0.72 -7.14
N LEU A 189 12.69 -0.45 -8.42
CA LEU A 189 11.64 -0.42 -9.42
C LEU A 189 12.12 -1.18 -10.65
N ALA A 190 11.25 -1.96 -11.26
CA ALA A 190 11.49 -2.63 -12.53
C ALA A 190 10.21 -2.58 -13.36
N PHE A 191 10.37 -2.52 -14.66
CA PHE A 191 9.28 -2.54 -15.64
C PHE A 191 9.69 -3.43 -16.80
N GLU A 192 8.75 -4.21 -17.30
CA GLU A 192 8.88 -5.04 -18.49
C GLU A 192 7.54 -5.04 -19.23
N GLU A 193 7.56 -4.83 -20.53
CA GLU A 193 6.40 -4.99 -21.40
C GLU A 193 6.22 -6.46 -21.77
N CYS A 194 4.99 -6.97 -21.69
CA CYS A 194 4.60 -8.33 -22.08
C CYS A 194 3.83 -8.33 -23.40
#